data_dea61d13eb871e82015eae1692441492
#
_entry.id   dea61d13eb871e82015eae1692441492
#
_cell.length_a   1.000
_cell.length_b   1.000
_cell.length_c   1.000
_cell.angle_alpha   90.00
_cell.angle_beta   90.00
_cell.angle_gamma   90.00
#
_symmetry.space_group_name_H-M   'P 1'
#
loop_
_entity.id
_entity.type
_entity.pdbx_description
1 polymer ?
#
loop_
_entity_poly.entity_id
_entity_poly.type
_entity_poly.pdbx_seq_one_letter_code
_entity_poly.pdbx_strand_id
1 'polypeptide(L)'
;MKNYFLTILFVAVAGVFSAQAQVTGKWKTIDDETGKAKSIVEIYESNGKLYGKVVEILNPAKKNAKCDKCEGADKGKPVEGLVIIKGLTKDGNEWTDGDILDPTKGKLYSCTLKLDGKDKLKVRGYLGVSLLGRTQTWTRVN
;
A
#
# COMPACT_ATOMS: atom_id res chain seq x y z
N MET A 1 60.76 2.34 -34.19
CA MET A 1 59.38 2.74 -34.00
C MET A 1 58.77 1.88 -32.89
N LYS A 2 58.55 2.50 -31.76
CA LYS A 2 57.90 1.80 -30.64
C LYS A 2 56.39 2.00 -30.77
N ASN A 3 55.68 0.93 -31.09
CA ASN A 3 54.21 0.95 -31.06
C ASN A 3 53.75 0.79 -29.62
N TYR A 4 53.25 1.87 -29.06
CA TYR A 4 52.58 1.82 -27.79
C TYR A 4 51.13 1.41 -28.06
N PHE A 5 50.80 0.15 -27.75
CA PHE A 5 49.40 -0.30 -27.68
C PHE A 5 48.81 0.22 -26.36
N LEU A 6 48.00 1.24 -26.47
CA LEU A 6 47.19 1.73 -25.35
C LEU A 6 46.03 0.76 -25.13
N THR A 7 46.21 -0.15 -24.21
CA THR A 7 45.11 -1.04 -23.81
C THR A 7 44.14 -0.23 -22.96
N ILE A 8 43.07 0.24 -23.58
CA ILE A 8 41.97 0.87 -22.83
C ILE A 8 41.25 -0.25 -22.10
N LEU A 9 41.50 -0.32 -20.79
CA LEU A 9 40.74 -1.21 -19.91
C LEU A 9 39.35 -0.62 -19.73
N PHE A 10 38.34 -1.15 -20.45
CA PHE A 10 36.96 -0.85 -20.21
C PHE A 10 36.55 -1.55 -18.90
N VAL A 11 36.56 -0.79 -17.79
CA VAL A 11 35.92 -1.24 -16.57
C VAL A 11 34.43 -1.09 -16.77
N ALA A 12 33.77 -2.19 -17.15
CA ALA A 12 32.33 -2.25 -17.12
C ALA A 12 31.89 -2.21 -15.65
N VAL A 13 31.51 -1.03 -15.17
CA VAL A 13 30.82 -0.90 -13.89
C VAL A 13 29.44 -1.49 -14.12
N ALA A 14 29.28 -2.78 -13.82
CA ALA A 14 27.96 -3.38 -13.71
C ALA A 14 27.29 -2.74 -12.49
N GLY A 15 26.42 -1.76 -12.74
CA GLY A 15 25.57 -1.20 -11.70
C GLY A 15 24.72 -2.32 -11.12
N VAL A 16 24.97 -2.70 -9.88
CA VAL A 16 24.10 -3.61 -9.15
C VAL A 16 22.85 -2.83 -8.80
N PHE A 17 21.82 -2.93 -9.66
CA PHE A 17 20.47 -2.51 -9.30
C PHE A 17 19.94 -3.54 -8.31
N SER A 18 20.06 -3.27 -7.00
CA SER A 18 19.28 -3.99 -6.02
C SER A 18 17.83 -3.61 -6.25
N ALA A 19 17.04 -4.53 -6.78
CA ALA A 19 15.59 -4.37 -6.88
C ALA A 19 15.05 -4.26 -5.45
N GLN A 20 14.83 -3.03 -4.97
CA GLN A 20 14.14 -2.82 -3.70
C GLN A 20 12.69 -3.26 -3.87
N ALA A 21 12.21 -4.09 -2.94
CA ALA A 21 10.81 -4.42 -2.87
C ALA A 21 9.99 -3.12 -2.72
N GLN A 22 8.91 -3.02 -3.49
CA GLN A 22 8.05 -1.84 -3.50
C GLN A 22 6.72 -2.16 -2.82
N VAL A 23 6.12 -1.13 -2.23
CA VAL A 23 4.77 -1.23 -1.64
C VAL A 23 3.68 -1.28 -2.70
N THR A 24 3.95 -0.82 -3.92
CA THR A 24 3.00 -0.88 -5.04
C THR A 24 2.67 -2.32 -5.42
N GLY A 25 1.45 -2.55 -5.84
CA GLY A 25 0.95 -3.86 -6.22
C GLY A 25 -0.33 -4.22 -5.49
N LYS A 26 -0.71 -5.49 -5.56
CA LYS A 26 -1.95 -5.99 -4.95
C LYS A 26 -1.67 -6.69 -3.64
N TRP A 27 -2.51 -6.40 -2.65
CA TRP A 27 -2.39 -6.89 -1.29
C TRP A 27 -3.70 -7.46 -0.80
N LYS A 28 -3.61 -8.61 -0.15
CA LYS A 28 -4.74 -9.25 0.51
C LYS A 28 -4.88 -8.69 1.92
N THR A 29 -6.03 -8.12 2.23
CA THR A 29 -6.35 -7.61 3.55
C THR A 29 -7.01 -8.66 4.43
N ILE A 30 -6.97 -8.45 5.73
CA ILE A 30 -7.49 -9.39 6.73
C ILE A 30 -8.62 -8.73 7.49
N ASP A 31 -9.68 -9.52 7.76
CA ASP A 31 -10.73 -9.13 8.69
C ASP A 31 -10.24 -9.38 10.12
N ASP A 32 -10.21 -8.34 10.94
CA ASP A 32 -9.71 -8.43 12.31
C ASP A 32 -10.58 -9.30 13.22
N GLU A 33 -11.87 -9.41 12.93
CA GLU A 33 -12.80 -10.18 13.75
C GLU A 33 -12.71 -11.68 13.46
N THR A 34 -12.52 -12.04 12.19
CA THR A 34 -12.54 -13.43 11.75
C THR A 34 -11.17 -14.01 11.42
N GLY A 35 -10.16 -13.15 11.21
CA GLY A 35 -8.84 -13.56 10.71
C GLY A 35 -8.82 -14.00 9.26
N LYS A 36 -9.95 -13.92 8.55
CA LYS A 36 -10.08 -14.34 7.16
C LYS A 36 -9.70 -13.21 6.20
N ALA A 37 -9.29 -13.58 5.00
CA ALA A 37 -9.05 -12.64 3.92
C ALA A 37 -10.35 -11.89 3.59
N LYS A 38 -10.28 -10.56 3.54
CA LYS A 38 -11.42 -9.67 3.37
C LYS A 38 -11.53 -9.10 1.97
N SER A 39 -10.44 -8.56 1.45
CA SER A 39 -10.41 -7.88 0.16
C SER A 39 -9.03 -7.90 -0.46
N ILE A 40 -8.96 -7.54 -1.73
CA ILE A 40 -7.72 -7.22 -2.43
C ILE A 40 -7.67 -5.69 -2.62
N VAL A 41 -6.58 -5.09 -2.18
CA VAL A 41 -6.29 -3.66 -2.35
C VAL A 41 -5.11 -3.49 -3.28
N GLU A 42 -5.27 -2.67 -4.30
CA GLU A 42 -4.17 -2.27 -5.18
C GLU A 42 -3.58 -0.96 -4.69
N ILE A 43 -2.28 -0.99 -4.38
CA ILE A 43 -1.52 0.19 -3.99
C ILE A 43 -0.77 0.72 -5.21
N TYR A 44 -0.92 2.02 -5.47
CA TYR A 44 -0.35 2.70 -6.62
C TYR A 44 0.12 4.11 -6.25
N GLU A 45 1.07 4.62 -7.01
CA GLU A 45 1.53 6.00 -6.89
C GLU A 45 0.83 6.92 -7.90
N SER A 46 0.51 8.12 -7.46
CA SER A 46 0.01 9.20 -8.31
C SER A 46 0.53 10.53 -7.79
N ASN A 47 1.20 11.30 -8.65
CA ASN A 47 1.80 12.60 -8.31
C ASN A 47 2.72 12.56 -7.08
N GLY A 48 3.51 11.49 -6.95
CA GLY A 48 4.45 11.30 -5.84
C GLY A 48 3.83 10.87 -4.52
N LYS A 49 2.53 10.63 -4.49
CA LYS A 49 1.80 10.14 -3.32
C LYS A 49 1.28 8.72 -3.54
N LEU A 50 1.06 8.02 -2.45
CA LEU A 50 0.58 6.65 -2.46
C LEU A 50 -0.91 6.59 -2.16
N TYR A 51 -1.62 5.78 -2.95
CA TYR A 51 -3.05 5.51 -2.83
C TYR A 51 -3.29 4.01 -2.80
N GLY A 52 -4.42 3.61 -2.25
CA GLY A 52 -4.85 2.22 -2.27
C GLY A 52 -6.34 2.12 -2.59
N LYS A 53 -6.68 1.27 -3.56
CA LYS A 53 -8.05 1.07 -4.04
C LYS A 53 -8.48 -0.37 -3.79
N VAL A 54 -9.67 -0.56 -3.25
CA VAL A 54 -10.28 -1.89 -3.15
C VAL A 54 -10.64 -2.36 -4.55
N VAL A 55 -9.96 -3.40 -5.05
CA VAL A 55 -10.23 -3.95 -6.38
C VAL A 55 -11.15 -5.16 -6.34
N GLU A 56 -11.21 -5.86 -5.21
CA GLU A 56 -12.05 -7.04 -5.05
C GLU A 56 -12.44 -7.25 -3.58
N ILE A 57 -13.70 -7.52 -3.33
CA ILE A 57 -14.21 -8.03 -2.04
C ILE A 57 -14.29 -9.55 -2.14
N LEU A 58 -13.61 -10.24 -1.21
CA LEU A 58 -13.48 -11.70 -1.26
C LEU A 58 -14.69 -12.45 -0.68
N ASN A 59 -15.44 -11.84 0.22
CA ASN A 59 -16.68 -12.44 0.74
C ASN A 59 -17.84 -12.19 -0.24
N PRO A 60 -18.40 -13.25 -0.88
CA PRO A 60 -19.47 -13.08 -1.85
C PRO A 60 -20.71 -12.37 -1.29
N ALA A 61 -21.01 -12.54 -0.01
CA ALA A 61 -22.14 -11.89 0.64
C ALA A 61 -21.99 -10.37 0.76
N LYS A 62 -20.77 -9.86 0.64
CA LYS A 62 -20.46 -8.43 0.79
C LYS A 62 -20.00 -7.76 -0.51
N LYS A 63 -20.04 -8.44 -1.64
CA LYS A 63 -19.58 -7.89 -2.93
C LYS A 63 -20.30 -6.61 -3.35
N ASN A 64 -21.55 -6.46 -2.99
CA ASN A 64 -22.36 -5.29 -3.30
C ASN A 64 -22.40 -4.25 -2.17
N ALA A 65 -21.54 -4.39 -1.16
CA ALA A 65 -21.48 -3.45 -0.05
C ALA A 65 -21.16 -2.04 -0.53
N LYS A 66 -21.81 -1.06 0.08
CA LYS A 66 -21.59 0.37 -0.18
C LYS A 66 -21.09 1.06 1.08
N CYS A 67 -20.39 2.17 0.91
CA CYS A 67 -19.93 2.96 2.04
C CYS A 67 -21.05 3.86 2.57
N ASP A 68 -22.06 3.29 3.16
CA ASP A 68 -23.24 4.01 3.63
C ASP A 68 -22.95 4.93 4.82
N LYS A 69 -21.91 4.61 5.60
CA LYS A 69 -21.48 5.40 6.75
C LYS A 69 -20.37 6.39 6.41
N CYS A 70 -19.89 6.41 5.18
CA CYS A 70 -18.91 7.37 4.72
C CYS A 70 -19.48 8.79 4.66
N GLU A 71 -18.62 9.76 4.74
CA GLU A 71 -18.96 11.17 4.62
C GLU A 71 -18.47 11.73 3.26
N GLY A 72 -19.08 12.84 2.85
CA GLY A 72 -18.66 13.55 1.65
C GLY A 72 -18.83 12.74 0.36
N ALA A 73 -17.84 12.84 -0.51
CA ALA A 73 -17.88 12.22 -1.83
C ALA A 73 -17.91 10.69 -1.82
N ASP A 74 -17.46 10.05 -0.75
CA ASP A 74 -17.41 8.59 -0.63
C ASP A 74 -18.72 7.98 -0.16
N LYS A 75 -19.65 8.79 0.34
CA LYS A 75 -20.94 8.32 0.86
C LYS A 75 -21.74 7.60 -0.21
N GLY A 76 -22.14 6.35 0.09
CA GLY A 76 -22.96 5.53 -0.78
C GLY A 76 -22.22 4.93 -1.98
N LYS A 77 -20.93 5.16 -2.13
CA LYS A 77 -20.15 4.53 -3.20
C LYS A 77 -19.99 3.03 -2.94
N PRO A 78 -19.92 2.21 -4.01
CA PRO A 78 -19.55 0.80 -3.86
C PRO A 78 -18.18 0.70 -3.18
N VAL A 79 -18.02 -0.26 -2.27
CA VAL A 79 -16.72 -0.52 -1.63
C VAL A 79 -15.73 -1.08 -2.65
N GLU A 80 -16.17 -1.96 -3.57
CA GLU A 80 -15.35 -2.31 -4.72
C GLU A 80 -15.12 -1.08 -5.60
N GLY A 81 -13.85 -0.74 -5.85
CA GLY A 81 -13.43 0.46 -6.57
C GLY A 81 -13.17 1.68 -5.69
N LEU A 82 -13.45 1.60 -4.39
CA LEU A 82 -13.26 2.71 -3.47
C LEU A 82 -11.78 2.91 -3.12
N VAL A 83 -11.30 4.14 -3.20
CA VAL A 83 -9.96 4.51 -2.73
C VAL A 83 -10.01 4.65 -1.22
N ILE A 84 -9.32 3.74 -0.53
CA ILE A 84 -9.30 3.70 0.94
C ILE A 84 -7.99 4.20 1.55
N ILE A 85 -6.88 4.10 0.85
CA ILE A 85 -5.61 4.71 1.27
C ILE A 85 -5.43 5.99 0.46
N LYS A 86 -5.22 7.11 1.15
CA LYS A 86 -5.31 8.44 0.56
C LYS A 86 -4.07 9.27 0.87
N GLY A 87 -3.22 9.46 -0.14
CA GLY A 87 -2.21 10.49 -0.17
C GLY A 87 -1.05 10.32 0.80
N LEU A 88 -0.53 9.11 0.97
CA LEU A 88 0.67 8.90 1.79
C LEU A 88 1.91 9.43 1.08
N THR A 89 2.83 9.97 1.86
CA THR A 89 4.14 10.43 1.40
C THR A 89 5.25 9.56 1.96
N LYS A 90 6.33 9.41 1.19
CA LYS A 90 7.46 8.58 1.60
C LYS A 90 8.30 9.31 2.64
N ASP A 91 8.61 8.61 3.73
CA ASP A 91 9.49 9.05 4.81
C ASP A 91 10.45 7.90 5.16
N GLY A 92 11.66 7.95 4.62
CA GLY A 92 12.63 6.86 4.76
C GLY A 92 12.12 5.56 4.13
N ASN A 93 11.95 4.51 4.94
CA ASN A 93 11.41 3.22 4.52
C ASN A 93 9.91 3.05 4.85
N GLU A 94 9.25 4.12 5.23
CA GLU A 94 7.82 4.15 5.53
C GLU A 94 7.07 5.07 4.57
N TRP A 95 5.75 4.88 4.49
CA TRP A 95 4.81 5.80 3.87
C TRP A 95 3.85 6.29 4.94
N THR A 96 3.71 7.61 5.07
CA THR A 96 2.97 8.25 6.17
C THR A 96 2.28 9.55 5.71
N ASP A 97 1.71 10.30 6.66
CA ASP A 97 1.07 11.60 6.44
C ASP A 97 -0.14 11.57 5.48
N GLY A 98 -0.87 10.48 5.50
CA GLY A 98 -2.13 10.34 4.80
C GLY A 98 -3.12 9.56 5.64
N ASP A 99 -4.22 9.17 4.99
CA ASP A 99 -5.35 8.55 5.66
C ASP A 99 -5.67 7.17 5.13
N ILE A 100 -6.31 6.36 5.97
CA ILE A 100 -6.97 5.13 5.58
C ILE A 100 -8.43 5.17 6.01
N LEU A 101 -9.32 4.83 5.08
CA LEU A 101 -10.76 4.75 5.31
C LEU A 101 -11.15 3.32 5.70
N ASP A 102 -11.87 3.19 6.81
CA ASP A 102 -12.60 1.97 7.13
C ASP A 102 -14.01 2.10 6.54
N PRO A 103 -14.34 1.40 5.43
CA PRO A 103 -15.63 1.59 4.79
C PRO A 103 -16.80 0.99 5.59
N THR A 104 -16.53 0.06 6.50
CA THR A 104 -17.56 -0.52 7.38
C THR A 104 -18.04 0.50 8.40
N LYS A 105 -17.12 1.27 8.97
CA LYS A 105 -17.43 2.30 9.96
C LYS A 105 -17.60 3.70 9.35
N GLY A 106 -17.19 3.88 8.11
CA GLY A 106 -17.15 5.19 7.44
C GLY A 106 -16.16 6.16 8.06
N LYS A 107 -15.13 5.64 8.72
CA LYS A 107 -14.20 6.43 9.54
C LYS A 107 -12.82 6.49 8.90
N LEU A 108 -12.23 7.68 8.92
CA LEU A 108 -10.86 7.93 8.48
C LEU A 108 -9.90 7.85 9.67
N TYR A 109 -8.78 7.17 9.45
CA TYR A 109 -7.66 7.07 10.37
C TYR A 109 -6.41 7.63 9.69
N SER A 110 -5.49 8.17 10.48
CA SER A 110 -4.13 8.39 9.97
C SER A 110 -3.48 7.05 9.65
N CYS A 111 -2.61 7.01 8.65
CA CYS A 111 -2.08 5.75 8.14
C CYS A 111 -0.57 5.79 7.96
N THR A 112 0.08 4.71 8.35
CA THR A 112 1.48 4.43 8.04
C THR A 112 1.59 3.03 7.43
N LEU A 113 2.34 2.92 6.33
CA LEU A 113 2.67 1.66 5.68
C LEU A 113 4.16 1.39 5.77
N LYS A 114 4.50 0.14 6.03
CA LYS A 114 5.89 -0.33 6.04
C LYS A 114 5.98 -1.75 5.52
N LEU A 115 6.87 -2.00 4.56
CA LEU A 115 7.18 -3.36 4.13
C LEU A 115 7.86 -4.15 5.24
N ASP A 116 7.43 -5.40 5.40
CA ASP A 116 8.08 -6.41 6.23
C ASP A 116 8.52 -7.55 5.29
N GLY A 117 9.72 -7.38 4.71
CA GLY A 117 10.13 -8.17 3.58
C GLY A 117 9.41 -7.74 2.29
N LYS A 118 9.42 -8.59 1.25
CA LYS A 118 8.79 -8.24 -0.05
C LYS A 118 7.30 -8.63 -0.13
N ASP A 119 6.84 -9.59 0.69
CA ASP A 119 5.51 -10.20 0.56
C ASP A 119 4.55 -9.84 1.70
N LYS A 120 5.00 -9.07 2.68
CA LYS A 120 4.20 -8.60 3.80
C LYS A 120 4.24 -7.10 3.92
N LEU A 121 3.10 -6.51 4.23
CA LEU A 121 2.93 -5.07 4.43
C LEU A 121 2.27 -4.83 5.77
N LYS A 122 2.94 -4.07 6.62
CA LYS A 122 2.34 -3.59 7.87
C LYS A 122 1.57 -2.32 7.59
N VAL A 123 0.30 -2.36 7.90
CA VAL A 123 -0.65 -1.25 7.72
C VAL A 123 -1.13 -0.83 9.09
N ARG A 124 -0.74 0.37 9.51
CA ARG A 124 -1.13 0.92 10.81
C ARG A 124 -2.08 2.08 10.62
N GLY A 125 -3.27 1.96 11.21
CA GLY A 125 -4.23 3.05 11.34
C GLY A 125 -4.27 3.56 12.77
N TYR A 126 -4.35 4.87 12.96
CA TYR A 126 -4.41 5.48 14.30
C TYR A 126 -5.17 6.80 14.27
N LEU A 127 -5.65 7.21 15.45
CA LEU A 127 -6.31 8.49 15.67
C LEU A 127 -5.45 9.35 16.59
N GLY A 128 -5.19 10.60 16.16
CA GLY A 128 -4.42 11.56 16.94
C GLY A 128 -2.96 11.17 17.09
N VAL A 129 -2.62 10.50 18.21
CA VAL A 129 -1.24 10.07 18.48
C VAL A 129 -0.99 8.65 17.98
N SER A 130 0.20 8.39 17.48
CA SER A 130 0.59 7.10 16.89
C SER A 130 0.59 5.92 17.88
N LEU A 131 0.58 6.18 19.17
CA LEU A 131 0.51 5.16 20.21
C LEU A 131 -0.88 4.50 20.33
N LEU A 132 -1.93 5.19 19.87
CA LEU A 132 -3.32 4.71 19.90
C LEU A 132 -3.73 4.23 18.51
N GLY A 133 -3.20 3.10 18.10
CA GLY A 133 -3.47 2.59 16.78
C GLY A 133 -3.55 1.07 16.75
N ARG A 134 -3.90 0.56 15.55
CA ARG A 134 -3.98 -0.86 15.27
C ARG A 134 -3.20 -1.17 14.00
N THR A 135 -2.39 -2.23 14.04
CA THR A 135 -1.60 -2.69 12.91
C THR A 135 -2.18 -3.98 12.35
N GLN A 136 -2.40 -4.00 11.04
CA GLN A 136 -2.67 -5.22 10.28
C GLN A 136 -1.44 -5.59 9.44
N THR A 137 -1.29 -6.88 9.17
CA THR A 137 -0.33 -7.37 8.18
C THR A 137 -1.10 -7.84 6.95
N TRP A 138 -0.86 -7.18 5.82
CA TRP A 138 -1.40 -7.60 4.54
C TRP A 138 -0.37 -8.45 3.81
N THR A 139 -0.84 -9.39 2.99
CA THR A 139 0.03 -10.27 2.22
C THR A 139 -0.05 -9.95 0.74
N ARG A 140 1.10 -10.01 0.06
CA ARG A 140 1.16 -9.73 -1.38
C ARG A 140 0.42 -10.80 -2.16
N VAL A 141 -0.33 -10.36 -3.15
CA VAL A 141 -0.98 -11.21 -4.15
C VAL A 141 -0.10 -11.27 -5.38
N ASN A 142 0.26 -12.48 -5.78
CA ASN A 142 1.06 -12.72 -6.97
C ASN A 142 0.18 -12.99 -8.20
#